data_4829b1f8efa3d3020cd86dac0766ebc3
#
_entry.id   4829b1f8efa3d3020cd86dac0766ebc3
#
_cell.length_a   1.000
_cell.length_b   1.000
_cell.length_c   1.000
_cell.angle_alpha   90.00
_cell.angle_beta   90.00
_cell.angle_gamma   90.00
#
_symmetry.space_group_name_H-M   'P 1'
#
loop_
_entity.id
_entity.type
_entity.pdbx_description
1 polymer ?
#
loop_
_entity_poly.entity_id
_entity_poly.type
_entity_poly.pdbx_seq_one_letter_code
_entity_poly.pdbx_strand_id
1 'polypeptide(L)'
;MSKCKTCGKGCDGEYCFIHKPRKPLTSNKGFKTPTKKYEEEMHKTVIMQTFFLQIWKKRPHKSEVSGESLGSEPLSVFFHHILPKEKHPEVSLDQENIILLTLDEHTNVENNMYKYEEVNTRREQLKKKYEIH
;
A
#
# COMPACT_ATOMS: atom_id res chain seq x y z
N MET A 1 49.41 -17.23 -18.64
CA MET A 1 48.34 -17.24 -17.64
C MET A 1 48.87 -16.84 -16.28
N SER A 2 48.25 -15.86 -15.69
CA SER A 2 48.51 -15.46 -14.30
C SER A 2 47.94 -16.51 -13.34
N LYS A 3 48.50 -16.61 -12.15
CA LYS A 3 47.93 -17.47 -11.09
C LYS A 3 47.14 -16.65 -10.13
N CYS A 4 45.99 -17.18 -9.67
CA CYS A 4 45.19 -16.54 -8.64
C CYS A 4 46.02 -16.37 -7.37
N LYS A 5 46.02 -15.19 -6.79
CA LYS A 5 46.75 -14.88 -5.55
C LYS A 5 46.23 -15.67 -4.34
N THR A 6 45.00 -16.13 -4.37
CA THR A 6 44.37 -16.85 -3.23
C THR A 6 44.52 -18.35 -3.34
N CYS A 7 44.21 -18.96 -4.48
CA CYS A 7 44.23 -20.41 -4.64
C CYS A 7 45.35 -20.96 -5.53
N GLY A 8 46.06 -20.11 -6.23
CA GLY A 8 47.19 -20.49 -7.07
C GLY A 8 46.80 -21.14 -8.41
N LYS A 9 45.54 -21.23 -8.73
CA LYS A 9 45.06 -21.74 -10.02
C LYS A 9 45.27 -20.77 -11.14
N GLY A 10 45.54 -21.26 -12.34
CA GLY A 10 45.65 -20.41 -13.52
C GLY A 10 44.34 -19.64 -13.78
N CYS A 11 44.48 -18.33 -14.04
CA CYS A 11 43.36 -17.48 -14.34
C CYS A 11 43.81 -16.28 -15.19
N ASP A 12 42.83 -15.60 -15.79
CA ASP A 12 43.10 -14.35 -16.50
C ASP A 12 43.06 -13.19 -15.49
N GLY A 13 44.23 -12.70 -15.12
CA GLY A 13 44.37 -11.63 -14.14
C GLY A 13 44.87 -12.12 -12.79
N GLU A 14 44.62 -11.34 -11.74
CA GLU A 14 45.19 -11.60 -10.41
C GLU A 14 44.37 -12.65 -9.60
N TYR A 15 43.08 -12.86 -9.95
CA TYR A 15 42.17 -13.72 -9.23
C TYR A 15 41.37 -14.59 -10.18
N CYS A 16 41.09 -15.84 -9.77
CA CYS A 16 40.16 -16.69 -10.49
C CYS A 16 38.73 -16.19 -10.27
N PHE A 17 37.79 -16.76 -11.03
CA PHE A 17 36.37 -16.37 -10.97
C PHE A 17 35.81 -16.42 -9.53
N ILE A 18 36.23 -17.39 -8.73
CA ILE A 18 35.73 -17.58 -7.36
C ILE A 18 36.32 -16.55 -6.40
N HIS A 19 37.61 -16.17 -6.60
CA HIS A 19 38.35 -15.29 -5.69
C HIS A 19 38.44 -13.85 -6.17
N LYS A 20 37.84 -13.54 -7.29
CA LYS A 20 37.81 -12.16 -7.79
C LYS A 20 37.08 -11.26 -6.77
N PRO A 21 37.73 -10.16 -6.31
CA PRO A 21 37.07 -9.24 -5.37
C PRO A 21 35.77 -8.71 -6.00
N ARG A 22 34.66 -8.89 -5.32
CA ARG A 22 33.39 -8.31 -5.72
C ARG A 22 33.37 -6.86 -5.27
N LYS A 23 32.81 -5.98 -6.12
CA LYS A 23 32.52 -4.62 -5.68
C LYS A 23 31.57 -4.70 -4.49
N PRO A 24 31.80 -3.94 -3.42
CA PRO A 24 30.89 -3.95 -2.27
C PRO A 24 29.47 -3.65 -2.73
N LEU A 25 28.51 -4.48 -2.30
CA LEU A 25 27.10 -4.26 -2.56
C LEU A 25 26.61 -2.93 -1.99
N THR A 26 27.37 -2.41 -1.03
CA THR A 26 27.15 -1.13 -0.37
C THR A 26 27.93 0.00 -1.05
N SER A 27 28.43 -0.18 -2.28
CA SER A 27 29.00 0.96 -2.97
C SER A 27 27.94 2.06 -3.02
N ASN A 28 28.32 3.21 -2.51
CA ASN A 28 27.44 4.35 -2.21
C ASN A 28 26.66 4.93 -3.40
N LYS A 29 26.73 4.30 -4.56
CA LYS A 29 25.98 4.72 -5.74
C LYS A 29 24.49 4.35 -5.68
N GLY A 30 24.08 3.48 -4.77
CA GLY A 30 22.70 3.01 -4.66
C GLY A 30 21.97 3.46 -3.39
N PHE A 31 22.69 3.91 -2.37
CA PHE A 31 22.09 4.31 -1.10
C PHE A 31 22.07 5.82 -0.98
N LYS A 32 21.04 6.42 -1.54
CA LYS A 32 20.76 7.83 -1.26
C LYS A 32 19.94 7.90 0.01
N THR A 33 20.24 8.87 0.87
CA THR A 33 19.37 9.25 1.97
C THR A 33 17.98 9.48 1.40
N PRO A 34 16.91 8.96 2.05
CA PRO A 34 15.54 9.19 1.58
C PRO A 34 15.30 10.69 1.37
N THR A 35 14.73 11.04 0.23
CA THR A 35 14.35 12.43 -0.02
C THR A 35 13.21 12.82 0.93
N LYS A 36 13.09 14.11 1.24
CA LYS A 36 12.00 14.63 2.06
C LYS A 36 10.63 14.19 1.53
N LYS A 37 10.47 14.18 0.20
CA LYS A 37 9.25 13.68 -0.45
C LYS A 37 8.98 12.21 -0.13
N TYR A 38 10.00 11.37 -0.14
CA TYR A 38 9.88 9.94 0.19
C TYR A 38 9.46 9.76 1.65
N GLU A 39 10.06 10.50 2.57
CA GLU A 39 9.71 10.45 3.98
C GLU A 39 8.26 10.88 4.22
N GLU A 40 7.78 11.92 3.54
CA GLU A 40 6.40 12.37 3.60
C GLU A 40 5.43 11.31 3.10
N GLU A 41 5.74 10.64 1.99
CA GLU A 41 4.92 9.55 1.45
C GLU A 41 4.86 8.35 2.38
N MET A 42 5.99 7.96 2.97
CA MET A 42 6.05 6.89 3.97
C MET A 42 5.22 7.23 5.20
N HIS A 43 5.29 8.46 5.66
CA HIS A 43 4.50 8.93 6.80
C HIS A 43 3.00 8.85 6.51
N LYS A 44 2.56 9.28 5.32
CA LYS A 44 1.17 9.15 4.89
C LYS A 44 0.70 7.70 4.84
N THR A 45 1.54 6.79 4.37
CA THR A 45 1.24 5.37 4.31
C THR A 45 1.03 4.79 5.70
N VAL A 46 1.89 5.12 6.66
CA VAL A 46 1.78 4.66 8.05
C VAL A 46 0.49 5.19 8.69
N ILE A 47 0.16 6.46 8.47
CA ILE A 47 -1.08 7.07 8.98
C ILE A 47 -2.30 6.32 8.42
N MET A 48 -2.33 6.04 7.13
CA MET A 48 -3.44 5.34 6.48
C MET A 48 -3.58 3.90 7.00
N GLN A 49 -2.49 3.18 7.16
CA GLN A 49 -2.51 1.82 7.72
C GLN A 49 -3.03 1.81 9.16
N THR A 50 -2.59 2.74 9.98
CA THR A 50 -3.06 2.89 11.37
C THR A 50 -4.57 3.18 11.38
N PHE A 51 -5.02 4.07 10.52
CA PHE A 51 -6.42 4.42 10.36
C PHE A 51 -7.28 3.20 9.99
N PHE A 52 -6.84 2.40 9.02
CA PHE A 52 -7.54 1.18 8.62
C PHE A 52 -7.61 0.16 9.76
N LEU A 53 -6.54 -0.01 10.53
CA LEU A 53 -6.53 -0.90 11.68
C LEU A 53 -7.51 -0.45 12.77
N GLN A 54 -7.67 0.85 12.98
CA GLN A 54 -8.65 1.38 13.92
C GLN A 54 -10.09 1.04 13.48
N ILE A 55 -10.37 1.18 12.19
CA ILE A 55 -11.68 0.82 11.62
C ILE A 55 -11.92 -0.69 11.78
N TRP A 56 -10.93 -1.50 11.46
CA TRP A 56 -11.00 -2.95 11.57
C TRP A 56 -11.34 -3.43 12.98
N LYS A 57 -10.78 -2.79 13.98
CA LYS A 57 -11.05 -3.11 15.38
C LYS A 57 -12.46 -2.72 15.83
N LYS A 58 -13.02 -1.67 15.24
CA LYS A 58 -14.33 -1.12 15.65
C LYS A 58 -15.50 -1.77 14.93
N ARG A 59 -15.31 -2.26 13.71
CA ARG A 59 -16.38 -2.80 12.88
C ARG A 59 -16.32 -4.31 12.79
N PRO A 60 -17.46 -5.00 12.61
CA PRO A 60 -17.46 -6.43 12.29
C PRO A 60 -16.65 -6.70 11.02
N HIS A 61 -15.94 -7.83 10.99
CA HIS A 61 -15.10 -8.22 9.84
C HIS A 61 -15.96 -8.84 8.73
N LYS A 62 -16.89 -8.05 8.24
CA LYS A 62 -17.86 -8.45 7.22
C LYS A 62 -18.05 -7.32 6.23
N SER A 63 -18.40 -7.68 4.99
CA SER A 63 -18.82 -6.68 4.01
C SER A 63 -20.04 -5.89 4.53
N GLU A 64 -19.99 -4.58 4.41
CA GLU A 64 -21.10 -3.71 4.78
C GLU A 64 -22.24 -3.74 3.75
N VAL A 65 -22.00 -4.33 2.58
CA VAL A 65 -22.99 -4.49 1.51
C VAL A 65 -23.68 -5.85 1.57
N SER A 66 -22.91 -6.93 1.54
CA SER A 66 -23.45 -8.30 1.46
C SER A 66 -23.43 -9.05 2.79
N GLY A 67 -22.64 -8.62 3.74
CA GLY A 67 -22.44 -9.33 5.00
C GLY A 67 -21.50 -10.52 4.91
N GLU A 68 -20.81 -10.70 3.79
CA GLU A 68 -19.84 -11.79 3.64
C GLU A 68 -18.64 -11.58 4.57
N SER A 69 -18.13 -12.68 5.13
CA SER A 69 -16.97 -12.62 6.00
C SER A 69 -15.73 -12.15 5.25
N LEU A 70 -14.98 -11.21 5.85
CA LEU A 70 -13.72 -10.73 5.32
C LEU A 70 -12.50 -11.46 5.90
N GLY A 71 -12.75 -12.48 6.75
CA GLY A 71 -11.66 -13.23 7.39
C GLY A 71 -11.12 -12.52 8.63
N SER A 72 -9.93 -12.92 9.06
CA SER A 72 -9.30 -12.41 10.29
C SER A 72 -8.23 -11.35 10.04
N GLU A 73 -7.82 -11.15 8.79
CA GLU A 73 -6.73 -10.23 8.46
C GLU A 73 -7.26 -8.95 7.80
N PRO A 74 -6.79 -7.77 8.23
CA PRO A 74 -7.22 -6.49 7.68
C PRO A 74 -6.45 -6.17 6.39
N LEU A 75 -6.86 -6.79 5.29
CA LEU A 75 -6.25 -6.52 3.98
C LEU A 75 -6.71 -5.15 3.45
N SER A 76 -5.80 -4.40 2.85
CA SER A 76 -6.09 -3.06 2.33
C SER A 76 -7.20 -3.04 1.29
N VAL A 77 -7.37 -4.13 0.54
CA VAL A 77 -8.41 -4.28 -0.48
C VAL A 77 -9.84 -4.29 0.09
N PHE A 78 -10.00 -4.52 1.40
CA PHE A 78 -11.30 -4.49 2.05
C PHE A 78 -11.77 -3.07 2.39
N PHE A 79 -10.87 -2.10 2.40
CA PHE A 79 -11.16 -0.72 2.78
C PHE A 79 -11.34 0.14 1.53
N HIS A 80 -12.57 0.55 1.27
CA HIS A 80 -12.89 1.38 0.13
C HIS A 80 -13.18 2.81 0.57
N HIS A 81 -12.51 3.78 -0.04
CA HIS A 81 -12.82 5.20 0.12
C HIS A 81 -14.02 5.55 -0.76
N ILE A 82 -15.13 5.92 -0.15
CA ILE A 82 -16.36 6.28 -0.87
C ILE A 82 -16.14 7.55 -1.68
N LEU A 83 -15.57 8.59 -1.04
CA LEU A 83 -15.07 9.77 -1.73
C LEU A 83 -13.56 9.59 -1.94
N PRO A 84 -13.08 9.61 -3.20
CA PRO A 84 -11.67 9.35 -3.48
C PRO A 84 -10.75 10.32 -2.75
N LYS A 85 -9.72 9.79 -2.07
CA LYS A 85 -8.75 10.62 -1.32
C LYS A 85 -8.00 11.61 -2.20
N GLU A 86 -7.83 11.28 -3.48
CA GLU A 86 -7.15 12.16 -4.44
C GLU A 86 -7.94 13.42 -4.74
N LYS A 87 -9.26 13.30 -4.80
CA LYS A 87 -10.18 14.43 -5.05
C LYS A 87 -10.61 15.13 -3.76
N HIS A 88 -10.70 14.38 -2.67
CA HIS A 88 -11.21 14.85 -1.39
C HIS A 88 -10.28 14.43 -0.26
N PRO A 89 -9.05 14.98 -0.21
CA PRO A 89 -8.08 14.61 0.84
C PRO A 89 -8.56 14.95 2.24
N GLU A 90 -9.43 15.94 2.39
CA GLU A 90 -9.98 16.36 3.67
C GLU A 90 -10.88 15.30 4.32
N VAL A 91 -11.45 14.41 3.54
CA VAL A 91 -12.27 13.29 4.05
C VAL A 91 -11.55 11.95 4.06
N SER A 92 -10.30 11.90 3.64
CA SER A 92 -9.56 10.65 3.51
C SER A 92 -9.38 9.90 4.84
N LEU A 93 -9.38 10.60 5.96
CA LEU A 93 -9.25 10.04 7.31
C LEU A 93 -10.56 10.07 8.10
N ASP A 94 -11.69 10.27 7.45
CA ASP A 94 -13.00 10.14 8.07
C ASP A 94 -13.45 8.68 8.03
N GLN A 95 -13.73 8.09 9.19
CA GLN A 95 -14.17 6.70 9.27
C GLN A 95 -15.47 6.44 8.50
N GLU A 96 -16.35 7.43 8.41
CA GLU A 96 -17.59 7.32 7.65
C GLU A 96 -17.35 7.24 6.14
N ASN A 97 -16.21 7.74 5.66
CA ASN A 97 -15.79 7.65 4.25
C ASN A 97 -15.26 6.28 3.86
N ILE A 98 -15.08 5.37 4.82
CA ILE A 98 -14.59 4.03 4.56
C ILE A 98 -15.73 3.03 4.70
N ILE A 99 -15.88 2.19 3.68
CA ILE A 99 -16.81 1.06 3.71
C ILE A 99 -16.02 -0.23 3.52
N LEU A 100 -16.35 -1.24 4.31
CA LEU A 100 -15.73 -2.56 4.20
C LEU A 100 -16.42 -3.37 3.11
N LEU A 101 -15.65 -3.82 2.13
CA LEU A 101 -16.13 -4.58 0.98
C LEU A 101 -15.26 -5.81 0.77
N THR A 102 -15.84 -6.86 0.17
CA THR A 102 -15.03 -7.97 -0.32
C THR A 102 -14.19 -7.50 -1.52
N LEU A 103 -13.18 -8.28 -1.90
CA LEU A 103 -12.36 -7.96 -3.08
C LEU A 103 -13.23 -7.79 -4.33
N ASP A 104 -14.19 -8.69 -4.55
CA ASP A 104 -15.08 -8.63 -5.71
C ASP A 104 -15.95 -7.37 -5.68
N GLU A 105 -16.50 -7.04 -4.52
CA GLU A 105 -17.30 -5.83 -4.36
C GLU A 105 -16.48 -4.56 -4.57
N HIS A 106 -15.25 -4.53 -4.06
CA HIS A 106 -14.35 -3.40 -4.27
C HIS A 106 -14.05 -3.20 -5.77
N THR A 107 -13.74 -4.28 -6.48
CA THR A 107 -13.51 -4.27 -7.91
C THR A 107 -14.76 -3.79 -8.67
N ASN A 108 -15.94 -4.28 -8.27
CA ASN A 108 -17.20 -3.87 -8.89
C ASN A 108 -17.49 -2.37 -8.70
N VAL A 109 -17.20 -1.84 -7.51
CA VAL A 109 -17.39 -0.41 -7.24
C VAL A 109 -16.41 0.45 -8.04
N GLU A 110 -15.18 0.00 -8.22
CA GLU A 110 -14.20 0.70 -9.06
C GLU A 110 -14.63 0.76 -10.53
N ASN A 111 -15.26 -0.31 -11.03
CA ASN A 111 -15.79 -0.36 -12.39
C ASN A 111 -17.10 0.42 -12.54
N ASN A 112 -17.95 0.40 -11.52
CA ASN A 112 -19.21 1.12 -11.50
C ASN A 112 -19.50 1.61 -10.08
N MET A 113 -19.20 2.87 -9.81
CA MET A 113 -19.33 3.48 -8.48
C MET A 113 -20.78 3.54 -7.96
N TYR A 114 -21.75 3.36 -8.81
CA TYR A 114 -23.17 3.41 -8.46
C TYR A 114 -23.83 2.03 -8.31
N LYS A 115 -23.04 0.96 -8.39
CA LYS A 115 -23.58 -0.41 -8.39
C LYS A 115 -24.29 -0.81 -7.08
N TYR A 116 -23.77 -0.35 -5.93
CA TYR A 116 -24.32 -0.72 -4.63
C TYR A 116 -25.02 0.48 -3.98
N GLU A 117 -26.26 0.25 -3.57
CA GLU A 117 -27.10 1.29 -2.96
C GLU A 117 -26.53 1.77 -1.62
N GLU A 118 -26.01 0.87 -0.81
CA GLU A 118 -25.39 1.20 0.48
C GLU A 118 -24.22 2.19 0.31
N VAL A 119 -23.39 2.00 -0.72
CA VAL A 119 -22.30 2.90 -1.06
C VAL A 119 -22.87 4.26 -1.52
N ASN A 120 -23.89 4.22 -2.36
CA ASN A 120 -24.52 5.44 -2.87
C ASN A 120 -25.15 6.28 -1.76
N THR A 121 -25.88 5.65 -0.86
CA THR A 121 -26.51 6.31 0.28
C THR A 121 -25.47 6.98 1.16
N ARG A 122 -24.40 6.27 1.50
CA ARG A 122 -23.32 6.80 2.32
C ARG A 122 -22.59 7.95 1.62
N ARG A 123 -22.41 7.83 0.31
CA ARG A 123 -21.77 8.89 -0.49
C ARG A 123 -22.59 10.18 -0.43
N GLU A 124 -23.91 10.10 -0.57
CA GLU A 124 -24.77 11.27 -0.48
C GLU A 124 -24.75 11.90 0.93
N GLN A 125 -24.73 11.06 1.97
CA GLN A 125 -24.59 11.53 3.35
C GLN A 125 -23.27 12.28 3.56
N LEU A 126 -22.17 11.77 3.03
CA LEU A 126 -20.86 12.40 3.10
C LEU A 126 -20.82 13.73 2.34
N LYS A 127 -21.42 13.78 1.15
CA LYS A 127 -21.50 15.01 0.37
C LYS A 127 -22.26 16.09 1.12
N LYS A 128 -23.35 15.75 1.79
CA LYS A 128 -24.09 16.67 2.65
C LYS A 128 -23.28 17.14 3.84
N LYS A 129 -22.56 16.21 4.50
CA LYS A 129 -21.73 16.49 5.67
C LYS A 129 -20.62 17.50 5.35
N TYR A 130 -19.99 17.38 4.19
CA TYR A 130 -18.87 18.21 3.75
C TYR A 130 -19.28 19.28 2.73
N GLU A 131 -20.56 19.45 2.46
CA GLU A 131 -21.08 20.40 1.48
C GLU A 131 -20.46 20.28 0.10
N ILE A 132 -20.22 19.03 -0.34
CA ILE A 132 -19.66 18.72 -1.64
C ILE A 132 -20.79 18.56 -2.67
N HIS A 133 -20.61 19.18 -3.82
CA HIS A 133 -21.58 19.14 -4.91
C HIS A 133 -21.15 18.23 -6.06
#